data_495ec8adf87448437cc1a3223363bac9
#
_entry.id   495ec8adf87448437cc1a3223363bac9
#
_cell.length_a   1.000
_cell.length_b   1.000
_cell.length_c   1.000
_cell.angle_alpha   90.00
_cell.angle_beta   90.00
_cell.angle_gamma   90.00
#
_symmetry.space_group_name_H-M   'P 1'
#
loop_
_entity.id
_entity.type
_entity.pdbx_description
1 polymer ?
#
loop_
_entity_poly.entity_id
_entity_poly.type
_entity_poly.pdbx_seq_one_letter_code
_entity_poly.pdbx_strand_id
1 'polypeptide(L)'
;IDNILIVVPPSLVRYPPSRVESIEGNSVTLNCLARGNPRPHIEWRKEGLPLTLDPRFEIRPTGELFIQAVRMVDYGMYRCRATNSAGGVAASTRLVVTGSHIHPPLLITLVLMTSHCDWFKIHRQCG
;
A
#
# COMPACT_ATOMS: atom_id res chain seq x y z
N ILE A 1 30.68 35.14 -1.59
CA ILE A 1 31.26 33.99 -1.32
C ILE A 1 30.44 33.04 -0.65
N ASP A 2 29.61 33.50 0.04
CA ASP A 2 28.87 32.63 0.81
C ASP A 2 27.68 32.11 0.18
N ASN A 3 27.54 32.25 -1.10
CA ASN A 3 26.39 31.78 -1.82
C ASN A 3 26.67 30.50 -2.55
N ILE A 4 27.55 29.71 -2.02
CA ILE A 4 27.80 28.42 -2.62
C ILE A 4 26.61 27.52 -2.31
N LEU A 5 25.93 27.10 -3.36
CA LEU A 5 24.79 26.20 -3.22
C LEU A 5 25.30 24.78 -3.35
N ILE A 6 25.20 24.05 -2.27
CA ILE A 6 25.57 22.65 -2.27
C ILE A 6 24.37 21.82 -2.62
N VAL A 7 24.44 21.16 -3.77
CA VAL A 7 23.37 20.30 -4.22
C VAL A 7 23.67 18.89 -3.74
N VAL A 8 22.69 18.28 -3.07
CA VAL A 8 22.81 16.96 -2.50
C VAL A 8 21.74 16.08 -3.09
N PRO A 9 22.10 14.96 -3.73
CA PRO A 9 21.08 14.08 -4.30
C PRO A 9 20.21 13.47 -3.20
N PRO A 10 19.02 13.01 -3.57
CA PRO A 10 18.12 12.43 -2.57
C PRO A 10 18.66 11.13 -2.00
N SER A 11 18.41 10.92 -0.72
CA SER A 11 18.62 9.64 -0.08
C SER A 11 17.40 9.36 0.77
N LEU A 12 17.00 8.08 0.86
CA LEU A 12 15.83 7.71 1.63
C LEU A 12 16.22 7.49 3.08
N VAL A 13 15.57 8.23 3.97
CA VAL A 13 15.76 8.11 5.40
C VAL A 13 14.82 7.06 5.95
N ARG A 14 13.58 7.04 5.43
CA ARG A 14 12.59 6.01 5.75
C ARG A 14 11.96 5.53 4.47
N TYR A 15 11.71 4.24 4.41
CA TYR A 15 11.07 3.63 3.26
C TYR A 15 10.34 2.40 3.75
N PRO A 16 9.33 1.92 3.00
CA PRO A 16 8.56 0.77 3.47
C PRO A 16 9.36 -0.50 3.34
N PRO A 17 9.05 -1.51 4.15
CA PRO A 17 9.64 -2.82 3.96
C PRO A 17 9.19 -3.39 2.61
N SER A 18 9.85 -4.44 2.14
CA SER A 18 9.53 -5.01 0.83
C SER A 18 8.09 -5.52 0.75
N ARG A 19 7.48 -5.80 1.89
CA ARG A 19 6.12 -6.34 1.95
C ARG A 19 5.40 -5.76 3.14
N VAL A 20 4.18 -5.31 2.93
CA VAL A 20 3.31 -4.80 3.98
C VAL A 20 1.99 -5.56 3.88
N GLU A 21 1.52 -6.07 5.00
CA GLU A 21 0.25 -6.80 5.05
C GLU A 21 -0.75 -6.02 5.86
N SER A 22 -2.00 -6.06 5.43
CA SER A 22 -3.07 -5.38 6.13
C SER A 22 -4.36 -6.17 5.97
N ILE A 23 -5.25 -5.99 6.93
CA ILE A 23 -6.57 -6.58 6.89
C ILE A 23 -7.51 -5.57 6.27
N GLU A 24 -8.40 -6.05 5.42
CA GLU A 24 -9.39 -5.21 4.76
C GLU A 24 -10.13 -4.35 5.77
N GLY A 25 -10.26 -3.07 5.48
CA GLY A 25 -10.92 -2.11 6.36
C GLY A 25 -9.97 -1.33 7.25
N ASN A 26 -8.76 -1.82 7.47
CA ASN A 26 -7.77 -1.08 8.25
C ASN A 26 -7.13 0.01 7.42
N SER A 27 -6.51 0.97 8.10
CA SER A 27 -5.73 2.00 7.42
C SER A 27 -4.27 1.58 7.36
N VAL A 28 -3.59 2.01 6.29
CA VAL A 28 -2.19 1.65 6.06
C VAL A 28 -1.40 2.93 5.79
N THR A 29 -0.21 3.02 6.37
CA THR A 29 0.71 4.10 6.07
C THR A 29 1.98 3.50 5.48
N LEU A 30 2.34 3.94 4.28
CA LEU A 30 3.58 3.53 3.64
C LEU A 30 4.55 4.70 3.75
N ASN A 31 5.67 4.48 4.43
CA ASN A 31 6.62 5.54 4.68
C ASN A 31 7.47 5.84 3.46
N CYS A 32 7.84 7.09 3.30
CA CYS A 32 8.84 7.50 2.31
C CYS A 32 9.33 8.88 2.71
N LEU A 33 10.46 8.91 3.39
CA LEU A 33 11.06 10.17 3.81
C LEU A 33 12.43 10.28 3.19
N ALA A 34 12.66 11.37 2.47
CA ALA A 34 13.91 11.59 1.76
C ALA A 34 14.60 12.83 2.27
N ARG A 35 15.92 12.83 2.12
CA ARG A 35 16.78 13.95 2.46
C ARG A 35 17.54 14.33 1.22
N GLY A 36 17.80 15.60 1.05
CA GLY A 36 18.55 16.11 -0.09
C GLY A 36 18.46 17.62 -0.16
N ASN A 37 19.24 18.21 -1.06
CA ASN A 37 19.21 19.65 -1.28
C ASN A 37 19.32 19.94 -2.77
N PRO A 38 18.31 20.53 -3.40
CA PRO A 38 17.05 21.02 -2.84
C PRO A 38 16.21 19.88 -2.26
N ARG A 39 15.24 20.26 -1.45
CA ARG A 39 14.36 19.28 -0.81
C ARG A 39 13.72 18.39 -1.86
N PRO A 40 13.84 17.07 -1.73
CA PRO A 40 13.31 16.18 -2.76
C PRO A 40 11.78 16.22 -2.84
N HIS A 41 11.30 16.05 -4.06
CA HIS A 41 9.87 15.88 -4.31
C HIS A 41 9.55 14.39 -4.26
N ILE A 42 8.46 14.04 -3.59
CA ILE A 42 8.04 12.65 -3.41
C ILE A 42 6.86 12.36 -4.32
N GLU A 43 6.95 11.26 -5.06
CA GLU A 43 5.87 10.81 -5.93
C GLU A 43 5.61 9.34 -5.64
N TRP A 44 4.34 8.96 -5.61
CA TRP A 44 3.92 7.58 -5.42
C TRP A 44 3.25 7.06 -6.67
N ARG A 45 3.52 5.81 -7.00
CA ARG A 45 2.87 5.10 -8.09
C ARG A 45 2.47 3.72 -7.64
N LYS A 46 1.42 3.19 -8.27
CA LYS A 46 1.00 1.82 -8.05
C LYS A 46 1.09 1.09 -9.37
N GLU A 47 1.80 -0.05 -9.40
CA GLU A 47 2.04 -0.84 -10.61
C GLU A 47 2.57 0.03 -11.75
N GLY A 48 3.43 0.98 -11.43
CA GLY A 48 4.02 1.86 -12.43
C GLY A 48 3.13 2.99 -12.91
N LEU A 49 1.88 3.05 -12.45
CA LEU A 49 0.93 4.07 -12.89
C LEU A 49 0.68 5.07 -11.77
N PRO A 50 0.32 6.32 -12.11
CA PRO A 50 -0.03 7.30 -11.08
C PRO A 50 -1.17 6.79 -10.23
N LEU A 51 -1.19 7.21 -8.97
CA LEU A 51 -2.28 6.86 -8.08
C LEU A 51 -3.58 7.46 -8.59
N THR A 52 -4.68 6.73 -8.37
CA THR A 52 -5.99 7.23 -8.76
C THR A 52 -6.38 8.37 -7.84
N LEU A 53 -7.40 9.14 -8.26
CA LEU A 53 -7.90 10.24 -7.45
C LEU A 53 -8.91 9.74 -6.42
N ASP A 54 -8.64 8.60 -5.84
CA ASP A 54 -9.49 8.03 -4.80
C ASP A 54 -9.23 8.80 -3.50
N PRO A 55 -10.26 9.39 -2.87
CA PRO A 55 -10.06 10.18 -1.65
C PRO A 55 -9.53 9.38 -0.47
N ARG A 56 -9.54 8.06 -0.55
CA ARG A 56 -8.95 7.24 0.50
C ARG A 56 -7.43 7.31 0.50
N PHE A 57 -6.82 7.79 -0.59
CA PHE A 57 -5.36 7.87 -0.73
C PHE A 57 -4.92 9.30 -0.50
N GLU A 58 -4.00 9.47 0.41
CA GLU A 58 -3.48 10.79 0.73
C GLU A 58 -1.97 10.75 0.82
N ILE A 59 -1.28 11.63 0.10
CA ILE A 59 0.17 11.78 0.24
C ILE A 59 0.39 12.93 1.21
N ARG A 60 0.97 12.63 2.35
CA ARG A 60 1.17 13.62 3.40
C ARG A 60 2.38 14.48 3.13
N PRO A 61 2.47 15.66 3.76
CA PRO A 61 3.59 16.58 3.50
C PRO A 61 4.96 15.96 3.74
N THR A 62 5.07 14.98 4.63
CA THR A 62 6.34 14.32 4.88
C THR A 62 6.66 13.22 3.87
N GLY A 63 5.74 12.93 2.94
CA GLY A 63 5.97 11.96 1.88
C GLY A 63 5.28 10.62 2.05
N GLU A 64 4.67 10.39 3.21
CA GLU A 64 4.00 9.13 3.46
C GLU A 64 2.74 9.00 2.62
N LEU A 65 2.46 7.79 2.17
CA LEU A 65 1.20 7.47 1.53
C LEU A 65 0.28 6.85 2.57
N PHE A 66 -0.83 7.51 2.82
CA PHE A 66 -1.84 7.02 3.76
C PHE A 66 -3.03 6.50 2.98
N ILE A 67 -3.42 5.26 3.26
CA ILE A 67 -4.56 4.62 2.61
C ILE A 67 -5.58 4.34 3.68
N GLN A 68 -6.74 5.01 3.60
CA GLN A 68 -7.80 4.84 4.57
C GLN A 68 -8.69 3.69 4.13
N ALA A 69 -9.06 2.82 5.08
CA ALA A 69 -9.99 1.71 4.85
C ALA A 69 -9.58 0.89 3.64
N VAL A 70 -8.44 0.22 3.74
CA VAL A 70 -7.88 -0.53 2.63
C VAL A 70 -8.85 -1.60 2.12
N ARG A 71 -8.87 -1.78 0.81
CA ARG A 71 -9.73 -2.76 0.14
C ARG A 71 -8.88 -3.81 -0.54
N MET A 72 -9.51 -4.94 -0.87
CA MET A 72 -8.79 -6.02 -1.56
C MET A 72 -8.16 -5.53 -2.86
N VAL A 73 -8.84 -4.64 -3.59
CA VAL A 73 -8.32 -4.13 -4.86
C VAL A 73 -7.09 -3.25 -4.68
N ASP A 74 -6.78 -2.84 -3.47
CA ASP A 74 -5.62 -2.00 -3.23
C ASP A 74 -4.31 -2.79 -3.22
N TYR A 75 -4.36 -4.11 -3.27
CA TYR A 75 -3.15 -4.91 -3.29
C TYR A 75 -2.30 -4.57 -4.51
N GLY A 76 -0.99 -4.73 -4.38
CA GLY A 76 -0.10 -4.50 -5.51
C GLY A 76 1.22 -3.89 -5.08
N MET A 77 1.99 -3.49 -6.09
CA MET A 77 3.29 -2.89 -5.87
C MET A 77 3.16 -1.38 -5.83
N TYR A 78 3.59 -0.78 -4.73
CA TYR A 78 3.63 0.67 -4.58
C TYR A 78 5.07 1.11 -4.58
N ARG A 79 5.33 2.20 -5.29
CA ARG A 79 6.68 2.72 -5.41
C ARG A 79 6.68 4.20 -5.08
N CYS A 80 7.59 4.59 -4.20
CA CYS A 80 7.83 5.98 -3.93
C CYS A 80 9.13 6.39 -4.59
N ARG A 81 9.15 7.57 -5.18
CA ARG A 81 10.33 8.11 -5.82
C ARG A 81 10.57 9.51 -5.31
N ALA A 82 11.80 9.75 -4.88
CA ALA A 82 12.22 11.07 -4.41
C ALA A 82 13.21 11.63 -5.41
N THR A 83 12.94 12.85 -5.88
CA THR A 83 13.79 13.48 -6.90
C THR A 83 14.09 14.92 -6.54
N ASN A 84 15.28 15.37 -6.94
CA ASN A 84 15.63 16.78 -6.97
C ASN A 84 16.55 17.01 -8.16
N SER A 85 17.14 18.20 -8.25
CA SER A 85 17.97 18.54 -9.40
C SER A 85 19.24 17.68 -9.49
N ALA A 86 19.62 17.01 -8.42
CA ALA A 86 20.83 16.21 -8.39
C ALA A 86 20.60 14.74 -8.66
N GLY A 87 19.32 14.29 -8.71
CA GLY A 87 19.07 12.90 -9.00
C GLY A 87 17.77 12.39 -8.40
N GLY A 88 17.64 11.06 -8.34
CA GLY A 88 16.45 10.43 -7.81
C GLY A 88 16.77 9.10 -7.15
N VAL A 89 15.90 8.69 -6.25
CA VAL A 89 16.00 7.41 -5.56
C VAL A 89 14.59 6.90 -5.33
N ALA A 90 14.43 5.58 -5.28
CA ALA A 90 13.09 5.00 -5.17
C ALA A 90 13.11 3.77 -4.27
N ALA A 91 11.95 3.45 -3.73
CA ALA A 91 11.73 2.21 -2.97
C ALA A 91 10.37 1.67 -3.32
N SER A 92 10.26 0.35 -3.34
CA SER A 92 9.01 -0.32 -3.67
C SER A 92 8.59 -1.22 -2.52
N THR A 93 7.27 -1.40 -2.39
CA THR A 93 6.71 -2.31 -1.42
C THR A 93 5.52 -3.02 -2.04
N ARG A 94 5.33 -4.27 -1.65
CA ARG A 94 4.14 -5.01 -2.05
C ARG A 94 3.12 -4.91 -0.93
N LEU A 95 1.97 -4.34 -1.22
CA LEU A 95 0.87 -4.30 -0.27
C LEU A 95 0.01 -5.53 -0.49
N VAL A 96 -0.18 -6.29 0.57
CA VAL A 96 -1.02 -7.49 0.56
C VAL A 96 -2.19 -7.22 1.47
N VAL A 97 -3.40 -7.43 0.97
CA VAL A 97 -4.62 -7.20 1.72
C VAL A 97 -5.32 -8.52 1.92
N THR A 98 -5.62 -8.86 3.16
CA THR A 98 -6.37 -10.06 3.46
C THR A 98 -7.79 -9.69 3.84
N GLY A 99 -8.72 -10.62 3.66
CA GLY A 99 -10.10 -10.36 3.99
C GLY A 99 -10.32 -10.23 5.48
N SER A 100 -11.39 -9.52 5.82
CA SER A 100 -11.83 -9.44 7.19
C SER A 100 -12.32 -10.79 7.62
N HIS A 101 -11.90 -11.25 8.77
CA HIS A 101 -12.26 -12.58 9.18
C HIS A 101 -13.41 -12.67 10.06
N ILE A 102 -14.27 -11.84 9.86
CA ILE A 102 -15.37 -11.96 10.62
C ILE A 102 -16.22 -12.96 10.07
N HIS A 103 -16.32 -13.65 10.19
CA HIS A 103 -17.01 -14.54 9.50
C HIS A 103 -16.77 -15.72 9.66
N PRO A 104 -17.04 -15.86 9.92
CA PRO A 104 -16.88 -16.65 10.18
C PRO A 104 -16.71 -17.44 9.72
N PRO A 105 -16.49 -17.66 9.84
CA PRO A 105 -16.42 -18.29 9.47
C PRO A 105 -16.90 -19.17 9.80
N LEU A 106 -17.27 -19.22 10.17
CA LEU A 106 -17.72 -19.85 10.33
C LEU A 106 -18.66 -20.19 10.11
N LEU A 107 -19.13 -20.02 9.98
CA LEU A 107 -19.84 -20.35 9.62
C LEU A 107 -20.07 -20.54 8.60
N ILE A 108 -20.01 -20.44 8.30
CA ILE A 108 -19.97 -20.71 7.38
C ILE A 108 -19.52 -21.42 6.84
N THR A 109 -19.34 -21.44 7.19
CA THR A 109 -18.87 -22.20 6.64
C THR A 109 -19.21 -23.09 6.53
N LEU A 110 -19.93 -22.98 7.10
CA LEU A 110 -20.16 -23.72 6.92
C LEU A 110 -20.76 -24.04 6.18
N VAL A 111 -21.31 -23.80 6.18
CA VAL A 111 -21.60 -24.02 5.43
C VAL A 111 -21.43 -24.29 4.59
N LEU A 112 -21.34 -23.91 4.58
CA LEU A 112 -20.99 -24.24 3.60
C LEU A 112 -20.70 -25.09 3.38
N MET A 113 -20.99 -25.04 3.87
CA MET A 113 -20.68 -25.84 3.46
C MET A 113 -20.94 -26.62 3.28
N THR A 114 -21.58 -26.51 3.88
CA THR A 114 -21.74 -27.29 3.59
C THR A 114 -21.91 -27.73 3.00
N SER A 115 -22.46 -27.47 3.28
CA SER A 115 -22.49 -27.92 2.55
C SER A 115 -22.40 -28.31 2.00
N HIS A 116 -22.92 -28.42 2.05
CA HIS A 116 -22.77 -28.84 1.48
C HIS A 116 -22.78 -29.17 0.83
N CYS A 117 -23.01 -28.85 1.28
CA CYS A 117 -22.90 -29.29 0.69
C CYS A 117 -23.06 -28.93 0.32
N ASP A 118 -23.49 -28.43 0.64
CA ASP A 118 -23.45 -28.14 0.28
C ASP A 118 -23.40 -27.75 -0.28
N TRP A 119 -23.79 -27.35 -0.16
CA TRP A 119 -23.82 -26.96 -0.58
C TRP A 119 -23.65 -27.25 -1.42
N PHE A 120 -23.75 -26.81 -1.32
CA PHE A 120 -23.58 -27.14 -1.98
C PHE A 120 -23.76 -27.76 -2.34
N LYS A 121 -24.06 -27.77 -1.88
CA LYS A 121 -24.13 -28.34 -2.03
C LYS A 121 -24.38 -28.52 -1.96
N ILE A 122 -25.37 -28.72 -1.42
CA ILE A 122 -25.45 -28.86 -1.21
C ILE A 122 -25.65 -29.28 -1.54
N HIS A 123 -26.04 -29.40 -1.53
CA HIS A 123 -26.05 -29.86 -1.69
C HIS A 123 -25.93 -30.61 -2.00
N ARG A 124 -25.81 -30.27 -1.71
CA ARG A 124 -25.57 -31.05 -1.85
C ARG A 124 -25.30 -31.62 -1.56
N GLN A 125 -25.72 -31.52 -1.12
CA GLN A 125 -25.43 -32.05 -0.81
C GLN A 125 -24.96 -32.36 -0.42
N CYS A 126 -25.53 -32.18 -0.07
CA CYS A 126 -24.94 -32.52 0.28
C CYS A 126 -24.74 -32.95 0.60
N GLY A 127 -25.20 -32.90 0.84
CA GLY A 127 -24.65 -33.25 1.08
C GLY A 127 -24.47 -33.54 1.22
#